data_6cde23e9266555e441e413669086e2c3
#
_entry.id   6cde23e9266555e441e413669086e2c3
#
_cell.length_a   1.000
_cell.length_b   1.000
_cell.length_c   1.000
_cell.angle_alpha   90.00
_cell.angle_beta   90.00
_cell.angle_gamma   90.00
#
_symmetry.space_group_name_H-M   'P 1'
#
loop_
_entity.id
_entity.type
_entity.pdbx_description
1 polymer ?
#
loop_
_entity_poly.entity_id
_entity_poly.type
_entity_poly.pdbx_seq_one_letter_code
_entity_poly.pdbx_strand_id
1 'polypeptide(L)'
;MKKKTINMISQATSVKGQGVGSAYMEQVRLVKEGLSDKFDVFENAKMAADITHYHTINPSFFINKKRRCKNGTSVCYVHMLPSTVDESLRLPKPARAVFYKYMIKFYSIMDHLVVVNPYFIDALEEHGIQREKVTYIPNYVDTDKFHPVKPEMKAFIKRKLNIPEDKFTVMCAGQLQVRKGIFDFLECAKRLPDVQFVWAGGFSFGRLTDGYDELQQIVKNPPKNVKFLGIVDRENMNKIYNAADVMFLPSFEELFPMTILEAMCVNIPILLRDVPIYENILFDFYYSEKDVDGFVRELEKLRDDKEYYKKGCENAKRGNEFYEKKHVLQMWDDFYTSILK
;
A
#
# COMPACT_ATOMS: atom_id res chain seq x y z
N MET A 1 -26.00 -8.33 24.80
CA MET A 1 -25.04 -9.45 24.73
C MET A 1 -23.64 -8.96 25.14
N LYS A 2 -22.79 -9.80 25.73
CA LYS A 2 -21.40 -9.43 26.01
C LYS A 2 -20.67 -9.26 24.69
N LYS A 3 -19.97 -8.14 24.48
CA LYS A 3 -19.17 -7.91 23.27
C LYS A 3 -18.10 -8.98 23.14
N LYS A 4 -17.79 -9.36 21.90
CA LYS A 4 -16.69 -10.25 21.60
C LYS A 4 -15.38 -9.46 21.54
N THR A 5 -14.27 -10.13 21.77
CA THR A 5 -12.95 -9.49 21.85
C THR A 5 -12.11 -9.76 20.59
N ILE A 6 -11.53 -8.72 20.01
CA ILE A 6 -10.53 -8.83 18.94
C ILE A 6 -9.19 -8.30 19.45
N ASN A 7 -8.12 -9.09 19.34
CA ASN A 7 -6.77 -8.64 19.66
C ASN A 7 -5.94 -8.52 18.36
N MET A 8 -5.69 -7.29 17.94
CA MET A 8 -4.87 -6.94 16.76
C MET A 8 -3.39 -7.02 17.13
N ILE A 9 -2.65 -7.92 16.48
CA ILE A 9 -1.25 -8.21 16.81
C ILE A 9 -0.34 -7.79 15.67
N SER A 10 0.56 -6.84 15.91
CA SER A 10 1.46 -6.30 14.90
C SER A 10 2.75 -5.74 15.50
N GLN A 11 3.84 -5.82 14.74
CA GLN A 11 5.05 -5.02 14.94
C GLN A 11 5.34 -4.10 13.74
N ALA A 12 4.39 -3.93 12.82
CA ALA A 12 4.57 -3.15 11.59
C ALA A 12 4.87 -1.65 11.87
N THR A 13 4.39 -1.11 12.98
CA THR A 13 4.63 0.29 13.37
C THR A 13 6.05 0.58 13.85
N SER A 14 6.87 -0.45 14.07
CA SER A 14 8.27 -0.29 14.50
C SER A 14 9.20 0.21 13.37
N VAL A 15 8.77 0.12 12.12
CA VAL A 15 9.55 0.57 10.94
C VAL A 15 8.78 1.65 10.19
N LYS A 16 9.34 2.86 10.13
CA LYS A 16 8.76 4.00 9.41
C LYS A 16 8.82 3.82 7.89
N GLY A 17 7.83 4.38 7.19
CA GLY A 17 7.80 4.41 5.72
C GLY A 17 7.40 3.08 5.05
N GLN A 18 6.76 2.17 5.78
CA GLN A 18 6.22 0.92 5.23
C GLN A 18 4.70 0.95 5.08
N GLY A 19 4.21 0.47 3.92
CA GLY A 19 2.77 0.37 3.63
C GLY A 19 2.00 -0.54 4.60
N VAL A 20 2.63 -1.60 5.09
CA VAL A 20 2.04 -2.54 6.07
C VAL A 20 1.65 -1.83 7.38
N GLY A 21 2.51 -0.92 7.87
CA GLY A 21 2.19 -0.12 9.06
C GLY A 21 1.00 0.80 8.85
N SER A 22 0.90 1.42 7.68
CA SER A 22 -0.23 2.26 7.31
C SER A 22 -1.54 1.46 7.20
N ALA A 23 -1.52 0.32 6.49
CA ALA A 23 -2.67 -0.57 6.36
C ALA A 23 -3.15 -1.09 7.72
N TYR A 24 -2.21 -1.48 8.61
CA TYR A 24 -2.53 -1.88 9.97
C TYR A 24 -3.25 -0.79 10.77
N MET A 25 -2.72 0.43 10.77
CA MET A 25 -3.32 1.54 11.53
C MET A 25 -4.71 1.91 11.00
N GLU A 26 -4.91 1.92 9.68
CA GLU A 26 -6.23 2.20 9.10
C GLU A 26 -7.23 1.10 9.45
N GLN A 27 -6.87 -0.18 9.36
CA GLN A 27 -7.76 -1.28 9.70
C GLN A 27 -8.11 -1.29 11.19
N VAL A 28 -7.13 -1.13 12.08
CA VAL A 28 -7.40 -1.07 13.54
C VAL A 28 -8.39 0.04 13.85
N ARG A 29 -8.17 1.23 13.29
CA ARG A 29 -9.07 2.36 13.46
C ARG A 29 -10.46 2.06 12.93
N LEU A 30 -10.55 1.52 11.70
CA LEU A 30 -11.82 1.16 11.05
C LEU A 30 -12.66 0.24 11.93
N VAL A 31 -12.07 -0.86 12.40
CA VAL A 31 -12.76 -1.88 13.20
C VAL A 31 -13.09 -1.36 14.60
N LYS A 32 -12.15 -0.66 15.25
CA LYS A 32 -12.31 -0.15 16.61
C LYS A 32 -13.39 0.93 16.73
N GLU A 33 -13.51 1.80 15.72
CA GLU A 33 -14.52 2.86 15.67
C GLU A 33 -15.84 2.30 15.09
N GLY A 34 -15.80 1.59 13.98
CA GLY A 34 -16.97 1.20 13.21
C GLY A 34 -17.72 -0.02 13.75
N LEU A 35 -17.06 -0.91 14.51
CA LEU A 35 -17.66 -2.11 15.09
C LEU A 35 -17.65 -2.10 16.62
N SER A 36 -17.56 -0.93 17.22
CA SER A 36 -17.49 -0.75 18.69
C SER A 36 -18.75 -1.20 19.43
N ASP A 37 -19.88 -1.34 18.77
CA ASP A 37 -21.12 -1.91 19.31
C ASP A 37 -21.06 -3.44 19.46
N LYS A 38 -20.27 -4.14 18.64
CA LYS A 38 -20.15 -5.61 18.60
C LYS A 38 -18.87 -6.14 19.24
N PHE A 39 -17.76 -5.41 19.08
CA PHE A 39 -16.43 -5.87 19.47
C PHE A 39 -15.69 -4.90 20.38
N ASP A 40 -14.99 -5.48 21.39
CA ASP A 40 -13.94 -4.79 22.13
C ASP A 40 -12.59 -5.08 21.47
N VAL A 41 -11.96 -4.05 20.88
CA VAL A 41 -10.73 -4.18 20.11
C VAL A 41 -9.53 -3.77 20.94
N PHE A 42 -8.57 -4.69 21.07
CA PHE A 42 -7.30 -4.50 21.78
C PHE A 42 -6.13 -4.54 20.78
N GLU A 43 -5.03 -3.90 21.14
CA GLU A 43 -3.81 -3.85 20.33
C GLU A 43 -2.65 -4.46 21.12
N ASN A 44 -2.01 -5.50 20.58
CA ASN A 44 -0.86 -6.19 21.17
C ASN A 44 -1.05 -6.63 22.64
N ALA A 45 -2.29 -6.83 23.08
CA ALA A 45 -2.58 -7.22 24.46
C ALA A 45 -2.08 -8.63 24.78
N LYS A 46 -1.59 -8.83 26.02
CA LYS A 46 -1.11 -10.14 26.53
C LYS A 46 -2.27 -10.99 27.06
N MET A 47 -3.35 -11.12 26.30
CA MET A 47 -4.55 -11.83 26.68
C MET A 47 -4.97 -12.84 25.61
N ALA A 48 -5.80 -13.82 25.97
CA ALA A 48 -6.57 -14.59 25.01
C ALA A 48 -7.80 -13.79 24.59
N ALA A 49 -8.16 -13.83 23.31
CA ALA A 49 -9.29 -13.14 22.73
C ALA A 49 -10.18 -14.11 21.92
N ASP A 50 -11.44 -13.73 21.66
CA ASP A 50 -12.33 -14.51 20.78
C ASP A 50 -11.74 -14.57 19.35
N ILE A 51 -11.11 -13.47 18.89
CA ILE A 51 -10.37 -13.39 17.64
C ILE A 51 -8.98 -12.81 17.92
N THR A 52 -7.93 -13.51 17.50
CA THR A 52 -6.57 -12.96 17.48
C THR A 52 -6.13 -12.74 16.04
N HIS A 53 -5.99 -11.48 15.64
CA HIS A 53 -5.69 -11.08 14.27
C HIS A 53 -4.24 -10.62 14.13
N TYR A 54 -3.43 -11.39 13.42
CA TYR A 54 -2.01 -11.14 13.19
C TYR A 54 -1.78 -10.36 11.90
N HIS A 55 -1.06 -9.25 11.97
CA HIS A 55 -0.68 -8.40 10.83
C HIS A 55 0.80 -8.53 10.46
N THR A 56 1.58 -9.20 11.28
CA THR A 56 2.99 -9.52 11.00
C THR A 56 3.31 -10.94 11.46
N ILE A 57 4.35 -11.54 10.84
CA ILE A 57 4.70 -12.95 11.04
C ILE A 57 5.88 -13.14 12.00
N ASN A 58 6.00 -12.32 13.04
CA ASN A 58 7.12 -12.39 13.96
C ASN A 58 7.20 -13.76 14.68
N PRO A 59 8.39 -14.33 14.89
CA PRO A 59 8.55 -15.66 15.52
C PRO A 59 7.91 -15.77 16.90
N SER A 60 7.91 -14.69 17.68
CA SER A 60 7.25 -14.64 18.99
C SER A 60 5.72 -14.87 18.89
N PHE A 61 5.10 -14.50 17.78
CA PHE A 61 3.67 -14.71 17.54
C PHE A 61 3.38 -16.18 17.24
N PHE A 62 4.23 -16.82 16.46
CA PHE A 62 4.16 -18.26 16.20
C PHE A 62 4.18 -19.08 17.49
N ILE A 63 5.18 -18.82 18.36
CA ILE A 63 5.36 -19.53 19.63
C ILE A 63 4.17 -19.30 20.57
N ASN A 64 3.64 -18.09 20.62
CA ASN A 64 2.58 -17.72 21.56
C ASN A 64 1.15 -17.96 21.01
N LYS A 65 0.99 -18.48 19.78
CA LYS A 65 -0.33 -18.66 19.15
C LYS A 65 -1.29 -19.47 20.03
N LYS A 66 -0.87 -20.66 20.50
CA LYS A 66 -1.72 -21.53 21.34
C LYS A 66 -2.26 -20.82 22.58
N ARG A 67 -1.45 -20.00 23.25
CA ARG A 67 -1.85 -19.25 24.44
C ARG A 67 -2.83 -18.12 24.10
N ARG A 68 -2.58 -17.37 23.02
CA ARG A 68 -3.39 -16.23 22.61
C ARG A 68 -4.75 -16.63 22.03
N CYS A 69 -4.80 -17.78 21.36
CA CYS A 69 -6.00 -18.32 20.72
C CYS A 69 -6.59 -19.51 21.50
N LYS A 70 -6.41 -19.58 22.82
CA LYS A 70 -6.80 -20.76 23.63
C LYS A 70 -8.26 -21.18 23.47
N ASN A 71 -9.17 -20.22 23.34
CA ASN A 71 -10.62 -20.46 23.16
C ASN A 71 -11.18 -19.61 22.01
N GLY A 72 -10.35 -19.18 21.10
CA GLY A 72 -10.72 -18.27 20.01
C GLY A 72 -10.11 -18.67 18.68
N THR A 73 -10.41 -17.87 17.68
CA THR A 73 -9.99 -18.06 16.29
C THR A 73 -8.77 -17.21 15.97
N SER A 74 -7.82 -17.77 15.22
CA SER A 74 -6.65 -17.04 14.70
C SER A 74 -6.86 -16.62 13.26
N VAL A 75 -6.64 -15.34 12.99
CA VAL A 75 -6.65 -14.73 11.66
C VAL A 75 -5.26 -14.19 11.36
N CYS A 76 -4.78 -14.29 10.12
CA CYS A 76 -3.60 -13.56 9.68
C CYS A 76 -3.92 -12.74 8.43
N TYR A 77 -3.59 -11.44 8.47
CA TYR A 77 -3.62 -10.59 7.30
C TYR A 77 -2.33 -10.77 6.52
N VAL A 78 -2.41 -11.26 5.29
CA VAL A 78 -1.26 -11.58 4.44
C VAL A 78 -0.78 -10.30 3.76
N HIS A 79 0.32 -9.76 4.25
CA HIS A 79 0.96 -8.56 3.73
C HIS A 79 2.22 -8.86 2.90
N MET A 80 2.60 -10.12 2.74
CA MET A 80 3.75 -10.52 1.94
C MET A 80 3.62 -11.98 1.50
N LEU A 81 4.21 -12.28 0.36
CA LEU A 81 4.40 -13.62 -0.17
C LEU A 81 5.90 -13.87 -0.44
N PRO A 82 6.35 -15.12 -0.63
CA PRO A 82 7.73 -15.39 -0.99
C PRO A 82 8.23 -14.56 -2.19
N SER A 83 7.44 -14.44 -3.25
CA SER A 83 7.75 -13.64 -4.44
C SER A 83 8.02 -12.17 -4.11
N THR A 84 7.16 -11.54 -3.30
CA THR A 84 7.28 -10.11 -2.95
C THR A 84 8.47 -9.78 -2.03
N VAL A 85 9.03 -10.78 -1.36
CA VAL A 85 10.23 -10.61 -0.52
C VAL A 85 11.51 -10.68 -1.34
N ASP A 86 11.54 -11.47 -2.41
CA ASP A 86 12.72 -11.68 -3.25
C ASP A 86 13.31 -10.37 -3.78
N GLU A 87 12.46 -9.45 -4.18
CA GLU A 87 12.85 -8.18 -4.77
C GLU A 87 12.97 -7.03 -3.74
N SER A 88 12.62 -7.30 -2.48
CA SER A 88 12.61 -6.27 -1.43
C SER A 88 13.84 -6.32 -0.52
N LEU A 89 14.41 -7.50 -0.29
CA LEU A 89 15.48 -7.73 0.68
C LEU A 89 16.59 -8.61 0.12
N ARG A 90 17.84 -8.15 0.22
CA ARG A 90 19.04 -8.95 -0.10
C ARG A 90 19.29 -9.99 1.00
N LEU A 91 18.60 -11.12 0.94
CA LEU A 91 18.87 -12.24 1.84
C LEU A 91 19.75 -13.28 1.14
N PRO A 92 20.77 -13.86 1.83
CA PRO A 92 21.50 -15.02 1.33
C PRO A 92 20.56 -16.18 1.01
N LYS A 93 20.78 -16.91 -0.11
CA LYS A 93 19.90 -18.00 -0.57
C LYS A 93 19.42 -18.95 0.51
N PRO A 94 20.30 -19.49 1.43
CA PRO A 94 19.83 -20.41 2.46
C PRO A 94 18.93 -19.74 3.50
N ALA A 95 19.24 -18.50 3.91
CA ALA A 95 18.41 -17.75 4.86
C ALA A 95 17.03 -17.43 4.27
N ARG A 96 16.97 -17.10 2.97
CA ARG A 96 15.76 -16.85 2.22
C ARG A 96 14.86 -18.09 2.16
N ALA A 97 15.40 -19.24 1.82
CA ALA A 97 14.65 -20.50 1.79
C ALA A 97 14.06 -20.88 3.17
N VAL A 98 14.80 -20.66 4.25
CA VAL A 98 14.31 -20.85 5.63
C VAL A 98 13.18 -19.87 5.94
N PHE A 99 13.34 -18.61 5.57
CA PHE A 99 12.33 -17.57 5.80
C PHE A 99 11.02 -17.87 5.06
N TYR A 100 11.08 -18.33 3.79
CA TYR A 100 9.89 -18.71 3.03
C TYR A 100 9.16 -19.91 3.62
N LYS A 101 9.89 -20.96 4.00
CA LYS A 101 9.29 -22.10 4.70
C LYS A 101 8.63 -21.68 6.01
N TYR A 102 9.26 -20.78 6.75
CA TYR A 102 8.69 -20.22 7.97
C TYR A 102 7.41 -19.43 7.69
N MET A 103 7.42 -18.54 6.68
CA MET A 103 6.26 -17.72 6.28
C MET A 103 5.06 -18.59 5.93
N ILE A 104 5.23 -19.58 5.03
CA ILE A 104 4.16 -20.48 4.63
C ILE A 104 3.69 -21.32 5.84
N LYS A 105 4.62 -21.79 6.67
CA LYS A 105 4.26 -22.48 7.90
C LYS A 105 3.45 -21.61 8.86
N PHE A 106 3.80 -20.34 8.99
CA PHE A 106 3.03 -19.38 9.80
C PHE A 106 1.58 -19.25 9.27
N TYR A 107 1.41 -19.08 7.96
CA TYR A 107 0.09 -19.01 7.34
C TYR A 107 -0.70 -20.32 7.50
N SER A 108 -0.06 -21.46 7.28
CA SER A 108 -0.74 -22.77 7.33
C SER A 108 -1.34 -23.13 8.70
N ILE A 109 -0.77 -22.61 9.79
CA ILE A 109 -1.28 -22.87 11.14
C ILE A 109 -2.40 -21.93 11.57
N MET A 110 -2.73 -20.89 10.78
CA MET A 110 -3.85 -20.00 11.09
C MET A 110 -5.17 -20.66 10.71
N ASP A 111 -6.23 -20.31 11.44
CA ASP A 111 -7.58 -20.79 11.14
C ASP A 111 -8.13 -20.11 9.88
N HIS A 112 -7.87 -18.80 9.74
CA HIS A 112 -8.25 -18.00 8.57
C HIS A 112 -7.13 -17.07 8.14
N LEU A 113 -7.11 -16.76 6.83
CA LEU A 113 -6.23 -15.78 6.22
C LEU A 113 -7.07 -14.70 5.54
N VAL A 114 -6.60 -13.46 5.58
CA VAL A 114 -7.16 -12.38 4.78
C VAL A 114 -6.09 -11.87 3.82
N VAL A 115 -6.45 -11.66 2.57
CA VAL A 115 -5.58 -11.11 1.53
C VAL A 115 -6.11 -9.78 1.03
N VAL A 116 -5.21 -8.88 0.63
CA VAL A 116 -5.55 -7.57 0.07
C VAL A 116 -5.88 -7.61 -1.42
N ASN A 117 -5.60 -8.75 -2.08
CA ASN A 117 -5.77 -8.92 -3.51
C ASN A 117 -6.17 -10.37 -3.81
N PRO A 118 -7.23 -10.63 -4.61
CA PRO A 118 -7.66 -11.98 -4.99
C PRO A 118 -6.56 -12.83 -5.63
N TYR A 119 -5.63 -12.21 -6.36
CA TYR A 119 -4.47 -12.87 -6.97
C TYR A 119 -3.66 -13.73 -5.98
N PHE A 120 -3.63 -13.32 -4.69
CA PHE A 120 -2.89 -14.08 -3.68
C PHE A 120 -3.61 -15.32 -3.18
N ILE A 121 -4.90 -15.49 -3.47
CA ILE A 121 -5.63 -16.71 -3.12
C ILE A 121 -5.00 -17.88 -3.89
N ASP A 122 -4.80 -17.71 -5.20
CA ASP A 122 -4.21 -18.73 -6.07
C ASP A 122 -2.75 -18.99 -5.69
N ALA A 123 -1.97 -17.94 -5.43
CA ALA A 123 -0.57 -18.07 -4.98
C ALA A 123 -0.42 -18.79 -3.63
N LEU A 124 -1.35 -18.60 -2.70
CA LEU A 124 -1.36 -19.32 -1.42
C LEU A 124 -1.78 -20.79 -1.61
N GLU A 125 -2.72 -21.06 -2.52
CA GLU A 125 -3.15 -22.42 -2.85
C GLU A 125 -2.02 -23.24 -3.47
N GLU A 126 -1.19 -22.67 -4.33
CA GLU A 126 0.04 -23.28 -4.85
C GLU A 126 1.02 -23.69 -3.74
N HIS A 127 0.98 -23.02 -2.60
CA HIS A 127 1.75 -23.35 -1.41
C HIS A 127 1.04 -24.30 -0.43
N GLY A 128 -0.10 -24.88 -0.84
CA GLY A 128 -0.86 -25.86 -0.05
C GLY A 128 -1.77 -25.27 1.02
N ILE A 129 -2.08 -23.97 0.94
CA ILE A 129 -3.10 -23.33 1.78
C ILE A 129 -4.47 -23.60 1.17
N GLN A 130 -5.43 -24.10 1.96
CA GLN A 130 -6.79 -24.34 1.50
C GLN A 130 -7.49 -23.02 1.15
N ARG A 131 -8.09 -22.95 -0.04
CA ARG A 131 -8.75 -21.75 -0.57
C ARG A 131 -9.86 -21.23 0.36
N GLU A 132 -10.59 -22.14 1.00
CA GLU A 132 -11.70 -21.83 1.90
C GLU A 132 -11.26 -21.11 3.18
N LYS A 133 -9.98 -21.14 3.50
CA LYS A 133 -9.39 -20.39 4.62
C LYS A 133 -9.05 -18.95 4.26
N VAL A 134 -9.07 -18.60 2.98
CA VAL A 134 -8.57 -17.32 2.48
C VAL A 134 -9.73 -16.43 2.05
N THR A 135 -9.85 -15.25 2.65
CA THR A 135 -10.87 -14.26 2.32
C THR A 135 -10.21 -13.01 1.77
N TYR A 136 -10.75 -12.47 0.68
CA TYR A 136 -10.34 -11.18 0.15
C TYR A 136 -11.05 -10.05 0.90
N ILE A 137 -10.29 -9.15 1.50
CA ILE A 137 -10.77 -7.87 2.02
C ILE A 137 -9.74 -6.80 1.65
N PRO A 138 -10.10 -5.79 0.85
CA PRO A 138 -9.16 -4.78 0.38
C PRO A 138 -8.69 -3.85 1.50
N ASN A 139 -7.59 -3.16 1.25
CA ASN A 139 -7.23 -1.97 2.01
C ASN A 139 -8.27 -0.86 1.75
N TYR A 140 -8.35 0.10 2.67
CA TYR A 140 -9.08 1.34 2.48
C TYR A 140 -8.25 2.53 2.98
N VAL A 141 -8.62 3.72 2.59
CA VAL A 141 -8.04 4.97 3.06
C VAL A 141 -9.13 5.88 3.60
N ASP A 142 -8.84 6.54 4.71
CA ASP A 142 -9.76 7.45 5.38
C ASP A 142 -9.86 8.77 4.60
N THR A 143 -11.03 9.06 4.04
CA THR A 143 -11.31 10.27 3.28
C THR A 143 -11.31 11.55 4.12
N ASP A 144 -11.41 11.44 5.45
CA ASP A 144 -11.20 12.59 6.33
C ASP A 144 -9.73 13.05 6.34
N LYS A 145 -8.80 12.12 6.09
CA LYS A 145 -7.35 12.40 6.05
C LYS A 145 -6.86 12.71 4.64
N PHE A 146 -7.42 12.05 3.64
CA PHE A 146 -7.04 12.19 2.23
C PHE A 146 -8.25 12.68 1.43
N HIS A 147 -8.18 13.90 0.97
CA HIS A 147 -9.25 14.55 0.22
C HIS A 147 -8.69 15.66 -0.68
N PRO A 148 -9.40 16.06 -1.75
CA PRO A 148 -8.99 17.15 -2.61
C PRO A 148 -8.96 18.48 -1.84
N VAL A 149 -8.01 19.34 -2.16
CA VAL A 149 -7.95 20.71 -1.65
C VAL A 149 -8.38 21.72 -2.74
N LYS A 150 -8.71 22.95 -2.34
CA LYS A 150 -9.00 24.04 -3.27
C LYS A 150 -7.76 24.42 -4.09
N PRO A 151 -7.91 24.93 -5.32
CA PRO A 151 -6.79 25.30 -6.20
C PRO A 151 -5.78 26.25 -5.55
N GLU A 152 -6.24 27.22 -4.77
CA GLU A 152 -5.37 28.19 -4.07
C GLU A 152 -4.48 27.49 -3.03
N MET A 153 -5.02 26.46 -2.37
CA MET A 153 -4.27 25.64 -1.42
C MET A 153 -3.26 24.76 -2.15
N LYS A 154 -3.58 24.23 -3.32
CA LYS A 154 -2.63 23.46 -4.16
C LYS A 154 -1.41 24.32 -4.51
N ALA A 155 -1.63 25.56 -4.98
CA ALA A 155 -0.56 26.51 -5.27
C ALA A 155 0.30 26.82 -4.03
N PHE A 156 -0.34 27.08 -2.88
CA PHE A 156 0.36 27.27 -1.61
C PHE A 156 1.22 26.07 -1.22
N ILE A 157 0.69 24.85 -1.36
CA ILE A 157 1.43 23.62 -1.05
C ILE A 157 2.64 23.47 -1.98
N LYS A 158 2.48 23.67 -3.31
CA LYS A 158 3.59 23.65 -4.26
C LYS A 158 4.71 24.61 -3.84
N ARG A 159 4.38 25.86 -3.47
CA ARG A 159 5.37 26.83 -2.96
C ARG A 159 6.10 26.32 -1.72
N LYS A 160 5.37 25.79 -0.72
CA LYS A 160 5.96 25.25 0.51
C LYS A 160 6.88 24.08 0.27
N LEU A 161 6.61 23.31 -0.75
CA LEU A 161 7.45 22.18 -1.17
C LEU A 161 8.55 22.59 -2.14
N ASN A 162 8.68 23.89 -2.50
CA ASN A 162 9.56 24.39 -3.56
C ASN A 162 9.36 23.61 -4.88
N ILE A 163 8.11 23.44 -5.28
CA ILE A 163 7.66 22.88 -6.56
C ILE A 163 7.15 24.06 -7.40
N PRO A 164 7.57 24.24 -8.66
CA PRO A 164 7.04 25.29 -9.54
C PRO A 164 5.51 25.17 -9.69
N GLU A 165 4.81 26.30 -9.52
CA GLU A 165 3.34 26.31 -9.53
C GLU A 165 2.77 26.03 -10.92
N ASP A 166 3.45 26.50 -11.94
CA ASP A 166 3.09 26.45 -13.36
C ASP A 166 3.43 25.11 -14.03
N LYS A 167 4.25 24.26 -13.39
CA LYS A 167 4.64 22.98 -13.98
C LYS A 167 3.65 21.88 -13.67
N PHE A 168 3.34 21.09 -14.69
CA PHE A 168 2.69 19.80 -14.53
C PHE A 168 3.54 18.92 -13.63
N THR A 169 2.96 18.36 -12.57
CA THR A 169 3.67 17.67 -11.49
C THR A 169 3.27 16.20 -11.43
N VAL A 170 4.23 15.34 -11.66
CA VAL A 170 4.12 13.88 -11.57
C VAL A 170 4.70 13.40 -10.26
N MET A 171 3.95 12.65 -9.46
CA MET A 171 4.46 12.13 -8.18
C MET A 171 4.49 10.62 -8.13
N CYS A 172 5.46 10.09 -7.41
CA CYS A 172 5.48 8.72 -6.91
C CYS A 172 5.56 8.72 -5.38
N ALA A 173 4.90 7.78 -4.73
CA ALA A 173 5.03 7.58 -3.30
C ALA A 173 5.37 6.11 -2.99
N GLY A 174 6.45 5.90 -2.23
CA GLY A 174 6.91 4.56 -1.86
C GLY A 174 8.39 4.53 -1.50
N GLN A 175 8.84 3.38 -1.03
CA GLN A 175 10.26 3.16 -0.73
C GLN A 175 11.11 3.34 -1.98
N LEU A 176 12.31 3.89 -1.82
CA LEU A 176 13.31 3.95 -2.89
C LEU A 176 13.92 2.55 -3.08
N GLN A 177 13.40 1.81 -4.05
CA GLN A 177 13.82 0.45 -4.40
C GLN A 177 13.73 0.26 -5.92
N VAL A 178 14.63 -0.58 -6.48
CA VAL A 178 14.64 -0.89 -7.92
C VAL A 178 13.28 -1.45 -8.39
N ARG A 179 12.68 -2.36 -7.62
CA ARG A 179 11.36 -2.94 -7.94
C ARG A 179 10.22 -1.91 -8.01
N LYS A 180 10.39 -0.74 -7.40
CA LYS A 180 9.42 0.37 -7.48
C LYS A 180 9.52 1.19 -8.77
N GLY A 181 10.41 0.78 -9.69
CA GLY A 181 10.57 1.41 -10.99
C GLY A 181 11.22 2.78 -10.93
N ILE A 182 12.09 3.04 -9.94
CA ILE A 182 12.76 4.34 -9.77
C ILE A 182 13.58 4.74 -11.02
N PHE A 183 14.22 3.79 -11.70
CA PHE A 183 14.98 4.09 -12.89
C PHE A 183 14.09 4.50 -14.07
N ASP A 184 12.94 3.86 -14.24
CA ASP A 184 11.96 4.23 -15.27
C ASP A 184 11.34 5.60 -14.98
N PHE A 185 11.06 5.88 -13.69
CA PHE A 185 10.63 7.21 -13.25
C PHE A 185 11.66 8.30 -13.60
N LEU A 186 12.94 8.04 -13.39
CA LEU A 186 14.03 8.96 -13.71
C LEU A 186 14.22 9.13 -15.23
N GLU A 187 14.09 8.06 -16.00
CA GLU A 187 14.20 8.15 -17.46
C GLU A 187 13.00 8.91 -18.06
N CYS A 188 11.78 8.75 -17.52
CA CYS A 188 10.65 9.61 -17.88
C CYS A 188 10.93 11.08 -17.55
N ALA A 189 11.50 11.37 -16.37
CA ALA A 189 11.86 12.73 -15.98
C ALA A 189 12.89 13.36 -16.91
N LYS A 190 13.89 12.59 -17.37
CA LYS A 190 14.91 13.04 -18.32
C LYS A 190 14.31 13.38 -19.68
N ARG A 191 13.30 12.62 -20.15
CA ARG A 191 12.62 12.83 -21.42
C ARG A 191 11.60 13.95 -21.38
N LEU A 192 11.08 14.31 -20.20
CA LEU A 192 10.07 15.34 -19.97
C LEU A 192 10.64 16.48 -19.10
N PRO A 193 11.60 17.29 -19.60
CA PRO A 193 12.32 18.27 -18.79
C PRO A 193 11.47 19.46 -18.34
N ASP A 194 10.34 19.68 -18.96
CA ASP A 194 9.34 20.71 -18.64
C ASP A 194 8.33 20.24 -17.56
N VAL A 195 8.28 18.95 -17.25
CA VAL A 195 7.45 18.33 -16.20
C VAL A 195 8.23 18.23 -14.89
N GLN A 196 7.59 18.52 -13.77
CA GLN A 196 8.19 18.34 -12.44
C GLN A 196 7.89 16.93 -11.93
N PHE A 197 8.92 16.20 -11.56
CA PHE A 197 8.81 14.89 -10.94
C PHE A 197 9.11 14.97 -9.44
N VAL A 198 8.32 14.27 -8.62
CA VAL A 198 8.43 14.29 -7.16
C VAL A 198 8.35 12.86 -6.63
N TRP A 199 9.32 12.44 -5.84
CA TRP A 199 9.31 11.15 -5.16
C TRP A 199 9.18 11.34 -3.65
N ALA A 200 8.09 10.84 -3.06
CA ALA A 200 7.87 10.84 -1.62
C ALA A 200 8.16 9.45 -1.05
N GLY A 201 9.27 9.31 -0.35
CA GLY A 201 9.74 8.07 0.23
C GLY A 201 11.26 7.99 0.28
N GLY A 202 11.76 6.99 0.98
CA GLY A 202 13.19 6.85 1.22
C GLY A 202 13.61 5.40 1.43
N PHE A 203 14.78 5.21 2.01
CA PHE A 203 15.39 3.91 2.27
C PHE A 203 14.94 3.37 3.63
N SER A 204 13.77 2.73 3.71
CA SER A 204 13.22 2.20 4.98
C SER A 204 14.09 1.09 5.60
N PHE A 205 14.87 0.38 4.79
CA PHE A 205 15.80 -0.66 5.23
C PHE A 205 17.27 -0.21 5.19
N GLY A 206 17.54 1.09 4.97
CA GLY A 206 18.88 1.61 4.88
C GLY A 206 19.72 0.87 3.82
N ARG A 207 20.95 0.48 4.17
CA ARG A 207 21.88 -0.24 3.28
C ARG A 207 21.45 -1.64 2.85
N LEU A 208 20.43 -2.22 3.50
CA LEU A 208 19.87 -3.51 3.08
C LEU A 208 18.93 -3.38 1.87
N THR A 209 18.59 -2.15 1.47
CA THR A 209 17.78 -1.89 0.28
C THR A 209 18.55 -2.29 -0.97
N ASP A 210 17.89 -2.97 -1.91
CA ASP A 210 18.50 -3.25 -3.22
C ASP A 210 18.76 -1.98 -4.01
N GLY A 211 19.94 -1.86 -4.63
CA GLY A 211 20.39 -0.65 -5.34
C GLY A 211 20.75 0.54 -4.46
N TYR A 212 20.92 0.37 -3.13
CA TYR A 212 21.12 1.48 -2.19
C TYR A 212 22.21 2.46 -2.58
N ASP A 213 23.43 1.97 -2.91
CA ASP A 213 24.57 2.85 -3.16
C ASP A 213 24.38 3.71 -4.41
N GLU A 214 23.86 3.14 -5.50
CA GLU A 214 23.52 3.84 -6.73
C GLU A 214 22.40 4.86 -6.52
N LEU A 215 21.29 4.44 -5.91
CA LEU A 215 20.14 5.30 -5.63
C LEU A 215 20.51 6.44 -4.68
N GLN A 216 21.41 6.20 -3.71
CA GLN A 216 21.88 7.26 -2.82
C GLN A 216 22.65 8.35 -3.56
N GLN A 217 23.46 7.99 -4.58
CA GLN A 217 24.15 8.98 -5.40
C GLN A 217 23.17 9.83 -6.22
N ILE A 218 22.15 9.19 -6.79
CA ILE A 218 21.07 9.89 -7.52
C ILE A 218 20.29 10.85 -6.60
N VAL A 219 19.94 10.41 -5.40
CA VAL A 219 19.23 11.27 -4.42
C VAL A 219 20.07 12.47 -4.00
N LYS A 220 21.39 12.33 -3.91
CA LYS A 220 22.30 13.45 -3.59
C LYS A 220 22.42 14.46 -4.73
N ASN A 221 22.37 13.99 -5.97
CA ASN A 221 22.52 14.81 -7.18
C ASN A 221 21.37 14.52 -8.18
N PRO A 222 20.11 14.89 -7.84
CA PRO A 222 18.98 14.56 -8.67
C PRO A 222 18.97 15.36 -9.99
N PRO A 223 18.32 14.85 -11.05
CA PRO A 223 18.00 15.65 -12.22
C PRO A 223 17.27 16.95 -11.84
N LYS A 224 17.46 18.03 -12.64
CA LYS A 224 16.93 19.38 -12.32
C LYS A 224 15.41 19.41 -12.07
N ASN A 225 14.66 18.57 -12.75
CA ASN A 225 13.22 18.46 -12.66
C ASN A 225 12.75 17.31 -11.74
N VAL A 226 13.66 16.70 -10.96
CA VAL A 226 13.32 15.64 -10.00
C VAL A 226 13.54 16.14 -8.58
N LYS A 227 12.57 15.91 -7.72
CA LYS A 227 12.66 16.22 -6.30
C LYS A 227 12.39 14.99 -5.44
N PHE A 228 13.34 14.64 -4.59
CA PHE A 228 13.18 13.63 -3.55
C PHE A 228 12.81 14.29 -2.23
N LEU A 229 11.67 13.89 -1.64
CA LEU A 229 11.18 14.44 -0.37
C LEU A 229 11.66 13.65 0.84
N GLY A 230 12.29 12.48 0.61
CA GLY A 230 12.61 11.55 1.70
C GLY A 230 11.36 10.91 2.30
N ILE A 231 11.50 10.32 3.47
CA ILE A 231 10.37 9.72 4.21
C ILE A 231 9.51 10.86 4.76
N VAL A 232 8.26 10.92 4.30
CA VAL A 232 7.26 11.91 4.70
C VAL A 232 6.34 11.30 5.75
N ASP A 233 6.06 12.03 6.82
CA ASP A 233 5.08 11.60 7.82
C ASP A 233 3.68 11.52 7.19
N ARG A 234 2.93 10.46 7.56
CA ARG A 234 1.64 10.14 6.94
C ARG A 234 0.63 11.29 6.99
N GLU A 235 0.63 12.08 8.06
CA GLU A 235 -0.24 13.26 8.21
C GLU A 235 0.02 14.38 7.18
N ASN A 236 1.22 14.39 6.59
CA ASN A 236 1.59 15.35 5.55
C ASN A 236 1.39 14.82 4.12
N MET A 237 1.12 13.52 3.96
CA MET A 237 1.00 12.89 2.64
C MET A 237 -0.16 13.47 1.82
N ASN A 238 -1.29 13.83 2.44
CA ASN A 238 -2.39 14.47 1.73
C ASN A 238 -1.94 15.75 0.97
N LYS A 239 -1.05 16.55 1.59
CA LYS A 239 -0.47 17.73 0.94
C LYS A 239 0.37 17.36 -0.28
N ILE A 240 1.13 16.27 -0.18
CA ILE A 240 2.00 15.81 -1.28
C ILE A 240 1.16 15.38 -2.48
N TYR A 241 0.12 14.55 -2.26
CA TYR A 241 -0.79 14.14 -3.32
C TYR A 241 -1.50 15.33 -3.95
N ASN A 242 -1.96 16.30 -3.16
CA ASN A 242 -2.60 17.51 -3.67
C ASN A 242 -1.66 18.47 -4.41
N ALA A 243 -0.34 18.38 -4.21
CA ALA A 243 0.63 19.13 -5.00
C ALA A 243 0.83 18.55 -6.42
N ALA A 244 0.45 17.31 -6.62
CA ALA A 244 0.63 16.60 -7.89
C ALA A 244 -0.56 16.78 -8.84
N ASP A 245 -0.30 16.51 -10.11
CA ASP A 245 -1.30 16.41 -11.16
C ASP A 245 -1.54 14.95 -11.56
N VAL A 246 -0.54 14.07 -11.40
CA VAL A 246 -0.63 12.64 -11.69
C VAL A 246 0.12 11.85 -10.62
N MET A 247 -0.49 10.76 -10.15
CA MET A 247 0.21 9.69 -9.43
C MET A 247 0.79 8.71 -10.44
N PHE A 248 2.12 8.57 -10.48
CA PHE A 248 2.84 7.67 -11.36
C PHE A 248 3.60 6.61 -10.54
N LEU A 249 3.21 5.36 -10.63
CA LEU A 249 3.85 4.24 -9.93
C LEU A 249 4.28 3.17 -10.94
N PRO A 250 5.51 3.27 -11.51
CA PRO A 250 6.04 2.32 -12.49
C PRO A 250 6.57 1.02 -11.86
N SER A 251 5.96 0.59 -10.76
CA SER A 251 6.39 -0.56 -9.96
C SER A 251 6.28 -1.87 -10.74
N PHE A 252 7.30 -2.71 -10.67
CA PHE A 252 7.29 -4.03 -11.28
C PHE A 252 6.47 -5.04 -10.48
N GLU A 253 6.36 -4.82 -9.18
CA GLU A 253 5.68 -5.74 -8.28
C GLU A 253 5.02 -5.02 -7.10
N GLU A 254 3.75 -5.30 -6.88
CA GLU A 254 2.93 -4.75 -5.81
C GLU A 254 1.99 -5.81 -5.23
N LEU A 255 1.39 -5.49 -4.08
CA LEU A 255 0.26 -6.23 -3.53
C LEU A 255 -1.05 -5.48 -3.78
N PHE A 256 -1.29 -4.48 -2.99
CA PHE A 256 -2.29 -3.44 -3.18
C PHE A 256 -1.80 -2.19 -2.43
N PRO A 257 -1.04 -1.33 -3.09
CA PRO A 257 -0.38 -0.21 -2.42
C PRO A 257 -1.38 0.84 -1.93
N MET A 258 -1.23 1.21 -0.67
CA MET A 258 -2.02 2.29 -0.03
C MET A 258 -1.92 3.61 -0.81
N THR A 259 -0.79 3.84 -1.47
CA THR A 259 -0.52 5.06 -2.24
C THR A 259 -1.49 5.25 -3.42
N ILE A 260 -1.99 4.16 -4.00
CA ILE A 260 -3.02 4.22 -5.06
C ILE A 260 -4.35 4.70 -4.46
N LEU A 261 -4.77 4.12 -3.34
CA LEU A 261 -6.00 4.53 -2.66
C LEU A 261 -5.92 5.97 -2.16
N GLU A 262 -4.75 6.40 -1.67
CA GLU A 262 -4.49 7.79 -1.25
C GLU A 262 -4.60 8.77 -2.43
N ALA A 263 -4.08 8.39 -3.60
CA ALA A 263 -4.22 9.19 -4.83
C ALA A 263 -5.68 9.23 -5.33
N MET A 264 -6.42 8.12 -5.25
CA MET A 264 -7.85 8.08 -5.54
C MET A 264 -8.65 9.06 -4.67
N CYS A 265 -8.34 9.12 -3.37
CA CYS A 265 -9.01 10.02 -2.43
C CYS A 265 -8.82 11.51 -2.78
N VAL A 266 -7.73 11.89 -3.44
CA VAL A 266 -7.51 13.28 -3.88
C VAL A 266 -7.94 13.53 -5.33
N ASN A 267 -8.50 12.51 -6.00
CA ASN A 267 -9.05 12.57 -7.35
C ASN A 267 -8.03 12.97 -8.43
N ILE A 268 -6.77 12.56 -8.33
CA ILE A 268 -5.77 12.74 -9.39
C ILE A 268 -5.67 11.49 -10.27
N PRO A 269 -5.43 11.63 -11.59
CA PRO A 269 -5.17 10.49 -12.46
C PRO A 269 -4.06 9.58 -11.95
N ILE A 270 -4.19 8.29 -12.19
CA ILE A 270 -3.25 7.27 -11.75
C ILE A 270 -2.68 6.58 -12.98
N LEU A 271 -1.35 6.59 -13.12
CA LEU A 271 -0.61 5.87 -14.15
C LEU A 271 0.26 4.80 -13.49
N LEU A 272 0.08 3.56 -13.89
CA LEU A 272 0.78 2.39 -13.33
C LEU A 272 1.51 1.62 -14.43
N ARG A 273 2.41 0.74 -14.01
CA ARG A 273 2.89 -0.31 -14.91
C ARG A 273 1.79 -1.33 -15.16
N ASP A 274 1.67 -1.78 -16.40
CA ASP A 274 0.78 -2.87 -16.80
C ASP A 274 1.29 -4.19 -16.20
N VAL A 275 0.72 -4.55 -15.04
CA VAL A 275 1.00 -5.80 -14.33
C VAL A 275 -0.32 -6.49 -13.96
N PRO A 276 -0.41 -7.83 -14.11
CA PRO A 276 -1.68 -8.57 -13.95
C PRO A 276 -2.36 -8.40 -12.60
N ILE A 277 -1.58 -8.06 -11.57
CA ILE A 277 -2.08 -7.93 -10.20
C ILE A 277 -3.15 -6.84 -10.04
N TYR A 278 -3.17 -5.84 -10.92
CA TYR A 278 -4.11 -4.73 -10.84
C TYR A 278 -5.46 -5.01 -11.50
N GLU A 279 -5.55 -5.95 -12.44
CA GLU A 279 -6.76 -6.21 -13.23
C GLU A 279 -7.99 -6.49 -12.36
N ASN A 280 -7.82 -7.30 -11.32
CA ASN A 280 -8.91 -7.74 -10.44
C ASN A 280 -9.21 -6.79 -9.27
N ILE A 281 -8.44 -5.70 -9.12
CA ILE A 281 -8.61 -4.74 -8.02
C ILE A 281 -8.78 -3.30 -8.48
N LEU A 282 -8.24 -2.89 -9.62
CA LEU A 282 -8.33 -1.50 -10.07
C LEU A 282 -9.25 -1.31 -11.27
N PHE A 283 -9.62 -2.40 -11.96
CA PHE A 283 -10.56 -2.39 -13.09
C PHE A 283 -10.16 -1.34 -14.16
N ASP A 284 -10.99 -0.31 -14.37
CA ASP A 284 -10.77 0.81 -15.28
C ASP A 284 -10.48 2.15 -14.55
N PHE A 285 -10.07 2.08 -13.27
CA PHE A 285 -9.84 3.28 -12.45
C PHE A 285 -8.48 3.95 -12.68
N TYR A 286 -7.62 3.40 -13.52
CA TYR A 286 -6.25 3.84 -13.76
C TYR A 286 -5.88 3.77 -15.24
N TYR A 287 -4.76 4.39 -15.59
CA TYR A 287 -4.07 4.21 -16.87
C TYR A 287 -2.89 3.28 -16.66
N SER A 288 -2.52 2.50 -17.69
CA SER A 288 -1.37 1.60 -17.60
C SER A 288 -0.55 1.58 -18.88
N GLU A 289 0.76 1.40 -18.71
CA GLU A 289 1.73 1.23 -19.78
C GLU A 289 2.83 0.23 -19.37
N LYS A 290 3.52 -0.36 -20.34
CA LYS A 290 4.48 -1.45 -20.09
C LYS A 290 5.89 -0.97 -19.87
N ASP A 291 6.28 0.13 -20.50
CA ASP A 291 7.64 0.60 -20.60
C ASP A 291 7.73 2.14 -20.57
N VAL A 292 8.95 2.64 -20.57
CA VAL A 292 9.24 4.07 -20.52
C VAL A 292 8.65 4.82 -21.71
N ASP A 293 8.66 4.23 -22.90
CA ASP A 293 8.10 4.88 -24.09
C ASP A 293 6.59 5.09 -23.95
N GLY A 294 5.88 4.09 -23.43
CA GLY A 294 4.47 4.17 -23.09
C GLY A 294 4.20 5.21 -22.00
N PHE A 295 4.95 5.17 -20.91
CA PHE A 295 4.80 6.13 -19.80
C PHE A 295 5.00 7.57 -20.26
N VAL A 296 5.99 7.85 -21.07
CA VAL A 296 6.23 9.20 -21.60
C VAL A 296 5.04 9.67 -22.43
N ARG A 297 4.56 8.85 -23.40
CA ARG A 297 3.38 9.20 -24.22
C ARG A 297 2.13 9.45 -23.38
N GLU A 298 1.91 8.61 -22.35
CA GLU A 298 0.75 8.71 -21.48
C GLU A 298 0.81 9.96 -20.58
N LEU A 299 2.00 10.29 -20.05
CA LEU A 299 2.21 11.52 -19.27
C LEU A 299 2.05 12.79 -20.12
N GLU A 300 2.53 12.79 -21.37
CA GLU A 300 2.29 13.88 -22.33
C GLU A 300 0.80 14.06 -22.61
N LYS A 301 0.08 12.98 -22.86
CA LYS A 301 -1.35 13.01 -23.12
C LYS A 301 -2.14 13.54 -21.91
N LEU A 302 -1.79 13.10 -20.70
CA LEU A 302 -2.41 13.61 -19.48
C LEU A 302 -2.11 15.08 -19.23
N ARG A 303 -0.94 15.57 -19.66
CA ARG A 303 -0.57 16.99 -19.56
C ARG A 303 -1.30 17.86 -20.59
N ASP A 304 -1.41 17.39 -21.83
CA ASP A 304 -1.77 18.23 -22.97
C ASP A 304 -3.27 18.12 -23.36
N ASP A 305 -3.95 16.99 -23.02
CA ASP A 305 -5.37 16.76 -23.28
C ASP A 305 -6.22 16.92 -22.01
N LYS A 306 -6.91 18.04 -21.90
CA LYS A 306 -7.75 18.36 -20.73
C LYS A 306 -8.91 17.39 -20.50
N GLU A 307 -9.55 16.91 -21.58
CA GLU A 307 -10.67 15.96 -21.45
C GLU A 307 -10.17 14.59 -21.01
N TYR A 308 -9.03 14.17 -21.52
CA TYR A 308 -8.38 12.95 -21.10
C TYR A 308 -7.93 13.00 -19.62
N TYR A 309 -7.37 14.12 -19.20
CA TYR A 309 -7.01 14.38 -17.80
C TYR A 309 -8.24 14.31 -16.89
N LYS A 310 -9.34 15.00 -17.29
CA LYS A 310 -10.59 14.99 -16.53
C LYS A 310 -11.17 13.59 -16.39
N LYS A 311 -11.15 12.77 -17.45
CA LYS A 311 -11.54 11.36 -17.39
C LYS A 311 -10.71 10.60 -16.36
N GLY A 312 -9.41 10.83 -16.29
CA GLY A 312 -8.52 10.22 -15.28
C GLY A 312 -8.92 10.61 -13.85
N CYS A 313 -9.29 11.87 -13.62
CA CYS A 313 -9.82 12.33 -12.33
C CYS A 313 -11.14 11.65 -11.97
N GLU A 314 -12.04 11.47 -12.93
CA GLU A 314 -13.32 10.77 -12.75
C GLU A 314 -13.11 9.28 -12.45
N ASN A 315 -12.16 8.64 -13.12
CA ASN A 315 -11.77 7.25 -12.85
C ASN A 315 -11.24 7.10 -11.42
N ALA A 316 -10.33 7.97 -10.98
CA ALA A 316 -9.80 7.96 -9.61
C ALA A 316 -10.92 8.16 -8.58
N LYS A 317 -11.87 9.07 -8.83
CA LYS A 317 -13.05 9.29 -7.98
C LYS A 317 -13.92 8.03 -7.88
N ARG A 318 -14.21 7.35 -8.98
CA ARG A 318 -14.95 6.07 -9.00
C ARG A 318 -14.24 5.01 -8.18
N GLY A 319 -12.91 4.92 -8.29
CA GLY A 319 -12.08 4.04 -7.47
C GLY A 319 -12.18 4.35 -5.98
N ASN A 320 -12.16 5.63 -5.60
CA ASN A 320 -12.35 6.04 -4.21
C ASN A 320 -13.74 5.65 -3.67
N GLU A 321 -14.80 5.83 -4.44
CA GLU A 321 -16.17 5.43 -4.10
C GLU A 321 -16.28 3.89 -3.94
N PHE A 322 -15.58 3.12 -4.79
CA PHE A 322 -15.57 1.66 -4.70
C PHE A 322 -14.89 1.15 -3.42
N TYR A 323 -13.80 1.80 -2.98
CA TYR A 323 -13.04 1.44 -1.77
C TYR A 323 -13.45 2.25 -0.54
N GLU A 324 -14.67 2.74 -0.49
CA GLU A 324 -15.14 3.58 0.61
C GLU A 324 -15.14 2.85 1.97
N LYS A 325 -14.94 3.62 3.02
CA LYS A 325 -14.88 3.15 4.42
C LYS A 325 -16.04 2.23 4.78
N LYS A 326 -17.27 2.59 4.39
CA LYS A 326 -18.48 1.85 4.74
C LYS A 326 -18.51 0.46 4.12
N HIS A 327 -18.11 0.34 2.85
CA HIS A 327 -18.07 -0.94 2.15
C HIS A 327 -17.05 -1.90 2.79
N VAL A 328 -15.82 -1.41 3.01
CA VAL A 328 -14.76 -2.23 3.61
C VAL A 328 -15.07 -2.59 5.06
N LEU A 329 -15.71 -1.68 5.82
CA LEU A 329 -16.17 -1.97 7.18
C LEU A 329 -17.20 -3.11 7.20
N GLN A 330 -18.16 -3.12 6.27
CA GLN A 330 -19.14 -4.20 6.16
C GLN A 330 -18.47 -5.54 5.87
N MET A 331 -17.47 -5.57 4.97
CA MET A 331 -16.71 -6.81 4.70
C MET A 331 -16.00 -7.34 5.96
N TRP A 332 -15.44 -6.46 6.80
CA TRP A 332 -14.83 -6.87 8.07
C TRP A 332 -15.86 -7.34 9.09
N ASP A 333 -17.03 -6.69 9.17
CA ASP A 333 -18.12 -7.11 10.06
C ASP A 333 -18.63 -8.52 9.69
N ASP A 334 -18.92 -8.74 8.42
CA ASP A 334 -19.37 -10.03 7.91
C ASP A 334 -18.32 -11.12 8.16
N PHE A 335 -17.06 -10.83 7.88
CA PHE A 335 -15.96 -11.77 8.11
C PHE A 335 -15.81 -12.12 9.59
N TYR A 336 -15.67 -11.13 10.47
CA TYR A 336 -15.50 -11.43 11.91
C TYR A 336 -16.70 -12.11 12.51
N THR A 337 -17.91 -11.78 12.08
CA THR A 337 -19.14 -12.43 12.53
C THR A 337 -19.19 -13.91 12.07
N SER A 338 -18.79 -14.19 10.83
CA SER A 338 -18.81 -15.55 10.27
C SER A 338 -17.83 -16.52 10.93
N ILE A 339 -16.69 -16.03 11.45
CA ILE A 339 -15.64 -16.86 12.05
C ILE A 339 -15.76 -16.99 13.58
N LEU A 340 -16.72 -16.35 14.21
CA LEU A 340 -16.99 -16.52 15.65
C LEU A 340 -17.61 -17.90 15.91
N LYS A 341 -17.00 -18.61 16.84
CA LYS A 341 -17.51 -19.90 17.34
C LYS A 341 -18.49 -19.71 18.49
#